data_3ae94c11ff726da21b78faf1834f1380
#
_entry.id   3ae94c11ff726da21b78faf1834f1380
#
_cell.length_a   1.000
_cell.length_b   1.000
_cell.length_c   1.000
_cell.angle_alpha   90.00
_cell.angle_beta   90.00
_cell.angle_gamma   90.00
#
_symmetry.space_group_name_H-M   'P 1'
#
loop_
_entity.id
_entity.type
_entity.pdbx_description
1 polymer ?
#
loop_
_entity_poly.entity_id
_entity_poly.type
_entity_poly.pdbx_seq_one_letter_code
_entity_poly.pdbx_strand_id
1 'polypeptide(L)'
;MDKKNIIVIMIDGGRLDKAQNSIIFNKLKSKSVFFSNSITYGPHTIAAMHAVFSGCYGSRTGTNSYWSTFKFKKDKFKTLTEYLKVQNFYTHADVINDLVLPKIGF
;
A
#
# COMPACT_ATOMS: atom_id res chain seq x y z
N MET A 1 7.53 -15.50 20.05
CA MET A 1 7.19 -15.64 18.62
C MET A 1 8.27 -14.99 17.80
N ASP A 2 8.88 -15.70 16.88
CA ASP A 2 9.83 -15.09 15.94
C ASP A 2 9.08 -14.11 15.03
N LYS A 3 9.54 -12.85 15.03
CA LYS A 3 8.97 -11.82 14.17
C LYS A 3 9.39 -12.08 12.73
N LYS A 4 8.41 -12.20 11.84
CA LYS A 4 8.68 -12.34 10.40
C LYS A 4 8.81 -10.96 9.76
N ASN A 5 9.74 -10.82 8.82
CA ASN A 5 9.84 -9.62 7.99
C ASN A 5 8.62 -9.50 7.07
N ILE A 6 8.16 -8.28 6.89
CA ILE A 6 7.06 -7.94 5.98
C ILE A 6 7.64 -7.12 4.84
N ILE A 7 7.46 -7.58 3.61
CA ILE A 7 7.90 -6.89 2.40
C ILE A 7 6.66 -6.59 1.56
N VAL A 8 6.44 -5.32 1.26
CA VAL A 8 5.37 -4.86 0.36
C VAL A 8 6.01 -4.38 -0.94
N ILE A 9 5.68 -5.02 -2.04
CA ILE A 9 6.15 -4.63 -3.38
C ILE A 9 4.95 -4.11 -4.16
N MET A 10 5.02 -2.84 -4.58
CA MET A 10 3.99 -2.20 -5.38
C MET A 10 4.49 -1.98 -6.81
N ILE A 11 3.73 -2.44 -7.77
CA ILE A 11 3.98 -2.21 -9.19
C ILE A 11 2.94 -1.21 -9.68
N ASP A 12 3.34 0.05 -9.83
CA ASP A 12 2.45 1.09 -10.36
C ASP A 12 2.16 0.88 -11.85
N GLY A 13 0.93 1.12 -12.26
CA GLY A 13 0.50 0.88 -13.64
C GLY A 13 0.49 -0.59 -14.07
N GLY A 14 0.67 -1.53 -13.14
CA GLY A 14 0.67 -2.96 -13.42
C GLY A 14 -0.70 -3.45 -13.91
N ARG A 15 -0.72 -4.09 -15.09
CA ARG A 15 -1.93 -4.69 -15.67
C ARG A 15 -1.92 -6.20 -15.45
N LEU A 16 -3.03 -6.75 -14.97
CA LEU A 16 -3.16 -8.18 -14.69
C LEU A 16 -2.97 -9.03 -15.95
N ASP A 17 -3.54 -8.63 -17.07
CA ASP A 17 -3.41 -9.34 -18.35
C ASP A 17 -1.95 -9.42 -18.84
N LYS A 18 -1.13 -8.42 -18.53
CA LYS A 18 0.31 -8.44 -18.83
C LYS A 18 1.10 -9.24 -17.80
N ALA A 19 0.77 -9.08 -16.52
CA ALA A 19 1.42 -9.83 -15.45
C ALA A 19 1.25 -11.34 -15.61
N GLN A 20 0.09 -11.80 -16.03
CA GLN A 20 -0.20 -13.22 -16.27
C GLN A 20 0.68 -13.86 -17.36
N ASN A 21 1.27 -13.08 -18.26
CA ASN A 21 2.22 -13.54 -19.25
C ASN A 21 3.67 -13.60 -18.74
N SER A 22 3.92 -13.12 -17.51
CA SER A 22 5.25 -13.13 -16.90
C SER A 22 5.54 -14.48 -16.23
N ILE A 23 6.67 -15.07 -16.57
CA ILE A 23 7.16 -16.32 -15.95
C ILE A 23 7.38 -16.11 -14.43
N ILE A 24 7.94 -14.97 -14.04
CA ILE A 24 8.22 -14.64 -12.64
C ILE A 24 6.91 -14.50 -11.85
N PHE A 25 5.93 -13.78 -12.42
CA PHE A 25 4.63 -13.62 -11.79
C PHE A 25 3.91 -14.97 -11.59
N ASN A 26 3.91 -15.82 -12.61
CA ASN A 26 3.30 -17.15 -12.51
C ASN A 26 4.01 -18.05 -11.50
N LYS A 27 5.35 -17.94 -11.38
CA LYS A 27 6.12 -18.66 -10.38
C LYS A 27 5.80 -18.18 -8.95
N LEU A 28 5.60 -16.90 -8.74
CA LEU A 28 5.14 -16.34 -7.45
C LEU A 28 3.71 -16.79 -7.15
N LYS A 29 2.81 -16.65 -8.12
CA LYS A 29 1.41 -17.05 -8.00
C LYS A 29 1.24 -18.51 -7.58
N SER A 30 2.05 -19.42 -8.13
CA SER A 30 1.98 -20.85 -7.79
C SER A 30 2.39 -21.19 -6.35
N LYS A 31 3.07 -20.26 -5.65
CA LYS A 31 3.58 -20.43 -4.28
C LYS A 31 2.93 -19.49 -3.27
N SER A 32 1.87 -18.79 -3.66
CA SER A 32 1.23 -17.75 -2.85
C SER A 32 -0.29 -17.80 -2.97
N VAL A 33 -0.97 -17.06 -2.11
CA VAL A 33 -2.41 -16.79 -2.27
C VAL A 33 -2.56 -15.68 -3.32
N PHE A 34 -3.36 -15.94 -4.34
CA PHE A 34 -3.62 -15.00 -5.43
C PHE A 34 -5.08 -14.53 -5.40
N PHE A 35 -5.28 -13.23 -5.30
CA PHE A 35 -6.59 -12.59 -5.33
C PHE A 35 -6.89 -12.06 -6.72
N SER A 36 -7.68 -12.78 -7.51
CA SER A 36 -7.99 -12.43 -8.92
C SER A 36 -8.95 -11.24 -9.06
N ASN A 37 -9.78 -11.00 -8.05
CA ASN A 37 -10.86 -10.01 -8.09
C ASN A 37 -10.63 -8.86 -7.11
N SER A 38 -9.38 -8.50 -6.86
CA SER A 38 -9.07 -7.33 -6.03
C SER A 38 -9.46 -6.04 -6.73
N ILE A 39 -10.14 -5.16 -6.02
CA ILE A 39 -10.59 -3.85 -6.50
C ILE A 39 -9.83 -2.78 -5.75
N THR A 40 -9.21 -1.85 -6.49
CA THR A 40 -8.60 -0.67 -5.88
C THR A 40 -9.65 0.34 -5.42
N TYR A 41 -9.35 1.04 -4.33
CA TYR A 41 -10.25 2.10 -3.83
C TYR A 41 -10.41 3.26 -4.80
N GLY A 42 -9.34 3.67 -5.49
CA GLY A 42 -9.35 4.85 -6.33
C GLY A 42 -8.63 4.65 -7.66
N PRO A 43 -8.91 5.49 -8.66
CA PRO A 43 -8.36 5.37 -9.99
C PRO A 43 -6.90 5.87 -10.09
N HIS A 44 -6.31 6.34 -9.00
CA HIS A 44 -4.96 6.88 -8.96
C HIS A 44 -4.20 6.42 -7.72
N THR A 45 -2.88 6.36 -7.86
CA THR A 45 -1.94 5.76 -6.91
C THR A 45 -2.06 6.35 -5.51
N ILE A 46 -2.11 7.67 -5.38
CA ILE A 46 -2.12 8.34 -4.06
C ILE A 46 -3.31 7.90 -3.21
N ALA A 47 -4.53 7.98 -3.74
CA ALA A 47 -5.71 7.58 -2.98
C ALA A 47 -5.72 6.09 -2.66
N ALA A 48 -5.30 5.24 -3.61
CA ALA A 48 -5.22 3.80 -3.43
C ALA A 48 -4.20 3.43 -2.33
N MET A 49 -2.99 4.00 -2.39
CA MET A 49 -1.93 3.70 -1.41
C MET A 49 -2.26 4.21 -0.01
N HIS A 50 -2.84 5.41 0.11
CA HIS A 50 -3.30 5.90 1.41
C HIS A 50 -4.39 5.00 2.00
N ALA A 51 -5.28 4.45 1.18
CA ALA A 51 -6.27 3.48 1.63
C ALA A 51 -5.63 2.16 2.09
N VAL A 52 -4.65 1.64 1.34
CA VAL A 52 -3.89 0.42 1.71
C VAL A 52 -3.20 0.61 3.06
N PHE A 53 -2.45 1.70 3.24
CA PHE A 53 -1.66 1.91 4.46
C PHE A 53 -2.48 2.37 5.67
N SER A 54 -3.66 2.93 5.48
CA SER A 54 -4.54 3.32 6.58
C SER A 54 -5.64 2.32 6.91
N GLY A 55 -5.88 1.36 6.00
CA GLY A 55 -7.03 0.45 6.11
C GLY A 55 -8.38 1.16 5.99
N CYS A 56 -8.41 2.40 5.52
CA CYS A 56 -9.60 3.24 5.46
C CYS A 56 -9.78 3.92 4.11
N TYR A 57 -11.02 4.07 3.69
CA TYR A 57 -11.33 4.80 2.46
C TYR A 57 -10.94 6.28 2.56
N GLY A 58 -10.48 6.85 1.46
CA GLY A 58 -10.06 8.24 1.36
C GLY A 58 -11.15 9.25 1.73
N SER A 59 -12.42 8.92 1.54
CA SER A 59 -13.57 9.72 2.00
C SER A 59 -13.55 9.94 3.52
N ARG A 60 -13.04 8.97 4.28
CA ARG A 60 -12.87 9.08 5.75
C ARG A 60 -11.57 9.78 6.12
N THR A 61 -10.47 9.38 5.46
CA THR A 61 -9.13 9.86 5.80
C THR A 61 -8.82 11.25 5.27
N GLY A 62 -9.57 11.71 4.25
CA GLY A 62 -9.37 12.99 3.56
C GLY A 62 -8.59 12.88 2.25
N THR A 63 -7.95 11.73 1.96
CA THR A 63 -7.14 11.51 0.75
C THR A 63 -7.96 10.79 -0.31
N ASN A 64 -8.89 11.49 -0.93
CA ASN A 64 -9.82 10.92 -1.91
C ASN A 64 -9.65 11.46 -3.34
N SER A 65 -8.62 12.26 -3.59
CA SER A 65 -8.27 12.76 -4.92
C SER A 65 -6.76 12.80 -5.10
N TYR A 66 -6.31 12.96 -6.34
CA TYR A 66 -4.88 12.92 -6.69
C TYR A 66 -4.03 13.90 -5.85
N TRP A 67 -4.50 15.13 -5.66
CA TRP A 67 -3.76 16.18 -4.97
C TRP A 67 -4.13 16.35 -3.49
N SER A 68 -4.79 15.36 -2.88
CA SER A 68 -5.27 15.48 -1.51
C SER A 68 -4.40 14.78 -0.45
N THR A 69 -3.15 14.46 -0.77
CA THR A 69 -2.20 13.84 0.17
C THR A 69 -2.09 14.61 1.48
N PHE A 70 -1.99 15.93 1.41
CA PHE A 70 -1.89 16.81 2.57
C PHE A 70 -3.17 16.86 3.44
N LYS A 71 -4.29 16.35 2.93
CA LYS A 71 -5.57 16.28 3.66
C LYS A 71 -5.69 15.05 4.53
N PHE A 72 -4.68 14.17 4.53
CA PHE A 72 -4.70 12.98 5.37
C PHE A 72 -4.80 13.37 6.85
N LYS A 73 -5.85 12.89 7.52
CA LYS A 73 -6.18 13.21 8.92
C LYS A 73 -5.33 12.36 9.87
N LYS A 74 -4.02 12.63 9.92
CA LYS A 74 -3.01 11.88 10.71
C LYS A 74 -3.35 11.76 12.20
N ASP A 75 -4.04 12.73 12.74
CA ASP A 75 -4.42 12.72 14.16
C ASP A 75 -5.57 11.76 14.47
N LYS A 76 -6.30 11.31 13.45
CA LYS A 76 -7.46 10.42 13.56
C LYS A 76 -7.23 9.01 13.03
N PHE A 77 -6.30 8.85 12.12
CA PHE A 77 -6.04 7.58 11.45
C PHE A 77 -4.56 7.23 11.53
N LYS A 78 -4.26 6.09 12.13
CA LYS A 78 -2.91 5.51 12.13
C LYS A 78 -2.68 4.70 10.87
N THR A 79 -1.43 4.68 10.44
CA THR A 79 -0.99 3.87 9.32
C THR A 79 -0.50 2.49 9.75
N LEU A 80 -0.45 1.55 8.82
CA LEU A 80 0.15 0.23 9.04
C LEU A 80 1.58 0.35 9.60
N THR A 81 2.36 1.29 9.08
CA THR A 81 3.75 1.53 9.50
C THR A 81 3.83 2.03 10.95
N GLU A 82 2.92 2.87 11.39
CA GLU A 82 2.84 3.27 12.80
C GLU A 82 2.51 2.10 13.72
N TYR A 83 1.56 1.24 13.33
CA TYR A 83 1.25 0.01 14.09
C TYR A 83 2.45 -0.93 14.16
N LEU A 84 3.18 -1.11 13.06
CA LEU A 84 4.38 -1.93 13.03
C LEU A 84 5.49 -1.38 13.91
N LYS A 85 5.68 -0.05 13.95
CA LYS A 85 6.66 0.58 14.87
C LYS A 85 6.32 0.32 16.33
N VAL A 86 5.05 0.42 16.72
CA VAL A 86 4.61 0.09 18.09
C VAL A 86 4.96 -1.37 18.44
N GLN A 87 4.98 -2.24 17.45
CA GLN A 87 5.42 -3.64 17.62
C GLN A 87 6.93 -3.84 17.48
N ASN A 88 7.73 -2.76 17.53
CA ASN A 88 9.19 -2.77 17.39
C ASN A 88 9.67 -3.35 16.03
N PHE A 89 8.97 -3.09 14.95
CA PHE A 89 9.51 -3.28 13.61
C PHE A 89 10.29 -2.04 13.18
N TYR A 90 11.42 -2.26 12.51
CA TYR A 90 12.05 -1.23 11.71
C TYR A 90 11.26 -1.08 10.41
N THR A 91 10.86 0.14 10.07
CA THR A 91 10.08 0.43 8.87
C THR A 91 10.89 1.27 7.91
N HIS A 92 10.90 0.89 6.65
CA HIS A 92 11.61 1.59 5.57
C HIS A 92 10.74 1.59 4.32
N ALA A 93 10.82 2.65 3.54
CA ALA A 93 10.20 2.72 2.22
C ALA A 93 11.19 3.28 1.20
N ASP A 94 11.24 2.64 0.05
CA ASP A 94 11.91 3.14 -1.14
C ASP A 94 10.82 3.44 -2.19
N VAL A 95 10.62 4.70 -2.50
CA VAL A 95 9.55 5.19 -3.36
C VAL A 95 10.06 6.27 -4.30
N ILE A 96 9.55 6.27 -5.53
CA ILE A 96 9.94 7.26 -6.56
C ILE A 96 9.45 8.67 -6.17
N ASN A 97 8.30 8.75 -5.48
CA ASN A 97 7.71 10.02 -5.08
C ASN A 97 7.12 9.90 -3.67
N ASP A 98 7.58 10.75 -2.79
CA ASP A 98 7.16 10.81 -1.38
C ASP A 98 5.66 11.05 -1.16
N LEU A 99 4.94 11.56 -2.15
CA LEU A 99 3.50 11.83 -2.03
C LEU A 99 2.65 10.56 -2.15
N VAL A 100 3.25 9.48 -2.62
CA VAL A 100 2.55 8.20 -2.87
C VAL A 100 2.09 7.54 -1.58
N LEU A 101 2.87 7.68 -0.52
CA LEU A 101 2.58 7.08 0.78
C LEU A 101 2.22 8.15 1.82
N PRO A 102 1.39 7.82 2.82
CA PRO A 102 1.31 8.66 4.01
C PRO A 102 2.67 8.65 4.70
N LYS A 103 3.31 9.82 4.82
CA LYS A 103 4.66 9.99 5.38
C LYS A 103 4.74 9.77 6.90
N ILE A 104 4.02 8.81 7.42
CA ILE A 104 3.90 8.59 8.86
C ILE A 104 4.31 7.17 9.15
N GLY A 105 5.24 7.01 10.08
CA GLY A 105 5.65 5.68 10.54
C GLY A 105 6.78 5.04 9.73
N PHE A 106 7.52 5.80 8.92
CA PHE A 106 8.75 5.36 8.25
C PHE A 106 9.98 5.95 8.92
#